data_f0f1703528cfc28c06ace30155fb4a39
#
_entry.id   f0f1703528cfc28c06ace30155fb4a39
#
_cell.length_a   1.000
_cell.length_b   1.000
_cell.length_c   1.000
_cell.angle_alpha   90.00
_cell.angle_beta   90.00
_cell.angle_gamma   90.00
#
_symmetry.space_group_name_H-M   'P 1'
#
loop_
_entity.id
_entity.type
_entity.pdbx_description
1 polymer ?
#
loop_
_entity_poly.entity_id
_entity_poly.type
_entity_poly.pdbx_seq_one_letter_code
_entity_poly.pdbx_strand_id
1 'polypeptide(L)'
;MEPQLNLNDFMKTEAIMGPAHKPVSIAEVGLRQTVLEDLALKTLYLSGPFSVLELSKLTRLSFEVASELLKRLRTEQLCQVTGMSGQIQNLAITSQGRTRAQELLAQSQYAGPAPVPLASYVQQVKKQTVEDVEVHPEDVRRAFNHLVLDDETLWQLGTALNSGAAIFLYGPSGVGKTTIAETLSRVLAEDAVWMPHAVEVDGQIITVYDPTVHKRLEGQEPYGYDDRWVLCQRPSILVGGELTIEMLDLQFNPSTKFYSGPVQMKANNGVLIIDDFGRQRVRPDELLNRWVVPLDRRIDFLTLAGGRKIEIPFEMLVVFASNLDPNQLMDAAFMRRIQTKIRIGAVTDEEFCEIFRRVAEERGINTDRDVATDLIRFIKDSLKQELRSCLMKAMLSHTCQICDPLHIRSK
;
A
#
# COMPACT_ATOMS: atom_id res chain seq x y z
N MET A 1 -21.88 1.08 -10.44
CA MET A 1 -21.79 2.53 -10.65
C MET A 1 -20.91 3.02 -9.52
N GLU A 2 -19.61 3.26 -9.78
CA GLU A 2 -18.72 3.81 -8.77
C GLU A 2 -19.16 5.24 -8.42
N PRO A 3 -19.25 5.61 -7.14
CA PRO A 3 -19.55 6.99 -6.78
C PRO A 3 -18.39 7.86 -7.27
N GLN A 4 -18.71 8.81 -8.15
CA GLN A 4 -17.78 9.88 -8.51
C GLN A 4 -17.52 10.70 -7.24
N LEU A 5 -16.33 10.55 -6.67
CA LEU A 5 -15.82 11.34 -5.57
C LEU A 5 -15.77 12.82 -6.00
N ASN A 6 -16.42 13.67 -5.24
CA ASN A 6 -16.56 15.10 -5.53
C ASN A 6 -15.24 15.79 -5.20
N LEU A 7 -14.53 16.31 -6.21
CA LEU A 7 -13.20 16.96 -6.10
C LEU A 7 -13.12 18.07 -5.04
N ASN A 8 -14.24 18.68 -4.64
CA ASN A 8 -14.26 19.78 -3.68
C ASN A 8 -14.15 19.36 -2.21
N ASP A 9 -14.33 18.09 -1.88
CA ASP A 9 -14.15 17.59 -0.50
C ASP A 9 -12.67 17.26 -0.19
N PHE A 10 -11.84 17.03 -1.21
CA PHE A 10 -10.39 16.80 -1.06
C PHE A 10 -9.57 18.05 -0.66
N MET A 11 -10.16 19.24 -0.77
CA MET A 11 -9.48 20.52 -0.47
C MET A 11 -9.57 20.95 0.99
N LYS A 12 -10.07 20.11 1.90
CA LYS A 12 -10.26 20.48 3.32
C LYS A 12 -9.06 20.20 4.24
N THR A 13 -8.04 19.53 3.74
CA THR A 13 -6.82 19.36 4.54
C THR A 13 -5.80 20.40 4.11
N GLU A 14 -5.41 21.27 5.01
CA GLU A 14 -4.32 22.24 4.83
C GLU A 14 -3.11 21.51 4.27
N ALA A 15 -2.79 21.87 3.02
CA ALA A 15 -1.58 21.51 2.33
C ALA A 15 -1.02 20.13 2.69
N ILE A 16 -1.36 19.12 1.93
CA ILE A 16 -0.51 17.92 1.87
C ILE A 16 0.91 18.46 1.70
N MET A 17 1.70 18.48 2.79
CA MET A 17 3.05 19.00 2.76
C MET A 17 3.84 18.11 1.82
N GLY A 18 3.84 18.50 0.54
CA GLY A 18 4.51 17.79 -0.53
C GLY A 18 6.00 17.62 -0.22
N PRO A 19 6.65 16.71 -0.93
CA PRO A 19 8.11 16.66 -0.94
C PRO A 19 8.63 18.05 -1.33
N ALA A 20 9.89 18.32 -0.99
CA ALA A 20 10.56 19.57 -1.35
C ALA A 20 10.33 19.91 -2.84
N HIS A 21 10.45 21.18 -3.18
CA HIS A 21 10.37 21.64 -4.56
C HIS A 21 11.30 20.83 -5.47
N LYS A 22 10.93 20.74 -6.73
CA LYS A 22 11.71 20.08 -7.78
C LYS A 22 13.14 20.60 -7.78
N PRO A 23 14.17 19.74 -7.59
CA PRO A 23 15.56 20.16 -7.58
C PRO A 23 15.97 20.80 -8.89
N VAL A 24 16.63 21.95 -8.84
CA VAL A 24 17.13 22.67 -10.03
C VAL A 24 18.64 22.53 -10.22
N SER A 25 19.35 21.92 -9.26
CA SER A 25 20.78 21.65 -9.34
C SER A 25 21.10 20.24 -8.85
N ILE A 26 22.26 19.69 -9.27
CA ILE A 26 22.72 18.35 -8.82
C ILE A 26 22.85 18.30 -7.29
N ALA A 27 23.29 19.39 -6.66
CA ALA A 27 23.44 19.47 -5.21
C ALA A 27 22.10 19.33 -4.47
N GLU A 28 21.03 19.93 -5.00
CA GLU A 28 19.69 19.87 -4.42
C GLU A 28 19.03 18.48 -4.57
N VAL A 29 19.48 17.67 -5.53
CA VAL A 29 18.97 16.29 -5.69
C VAL A 29 19.29 15.46 -4.44
N GLY A 30 20.34 15.81 -3.70
CA GLY A 30 20.73 15.18 -2.45
C GLY A 30 21.46 13.83 -2.61
N LEU A 31 21.79 13.43 -3.83
CA LEU A 31 22.52 12.21 -4.15
C LEU A 31 23.97 12.53 -4.51
N ARG A 32 24.84 11.53 -4.39
CA ARG A 32 26.18 11.65 -4.94
C ARG A 32 26.10 11.86 -6.46
N GLN A 33 26.87 12.80 -6.96
CA GLN A 33 26.92 13.15 -8.38
C GLN A 33 27.18 11.92 -9.26
N THR A 34 28.09 11.04 -8.86
CA THR A 34 28.42 9.81 -9.59
C THR A 34 27.21 8.88 -9.75
N VAL A 35 26.33 8.80 -8.78
CA VAL A 35 25.09 7.99 -8.87
C VAL A 35 24.17 8.52 -9.97
N LEU A 36 24.06 9.85 -10.10
CA LEU A 36 23.25 10.50 -11.13
C LEU A 36 23.88 10.38 -12.52
N GLU A 37 25.20 10.54 -12.63
CA GLU A 37 25.95 10.35 -13.88
C GLU A 37 25.83 8.90 -14.38
N ASP A 38 26.01 7.93 -13.49
CA ASP A 38 25.88 6.50 -13.79
C ASP A 38 24.44 6.17 -14.23
N LEU A 39 23.41 6.74 -13.58
CA LEU A 39 22.03 6.56 -13.95
C LEU A 39 21.73 7.15 -15.35
N ALA A 40 22.19 8.38 -15.61
CA ALA A 40 22.02 9.04 -16.90
C ALA A 40 22.71 8.26 -18.03
N LEU A 41 23.92 7.77 -17.80
CA LEU A 41 24.67 6.98 -18.78
C LEU A 41 24.00 5.63 -19.07
N LYS A 42 23.53 4.91 -18.05
CA LYS A 42 22.76 3.67 -18.21
C LYS A 42 21.46 3.92 -18.99
N THR A 43 20.74 4.99 -18.67
CA THR A 43 19.52 5.36 -19.36
C THR A 43 19.78 5.65 -20.84
N LEU A 44 20.85 6.40 -21.16
CA LEU A 44 21.26 6.69 -22.53
C LEU A 44 21.65 5.42 -23.30
N TYR A 45 22.29 4.45 -22.63
CA TYR A 45 22.66 3.17 -23.23
C TYR A 45 21.44 2.33 -23.58
N LEU A 46 20.47 2.25 -22.69
CA LEU A 46 19.30 1.38 -22.82
C LEU A 46 18.24 1.97 -23.78
N SER A 47 18.06 3.29 -23.75
CA SER A 47 17.02 3.97 -24.55
C SER A 47 17.50 4.35 -25.96
N GLY A 48 18.82 4.32 -26.22
CA GLY A 48 19.39 4.83 -27.46
C GLY A 48 19.54 6.35 -27.48
N PRO A 49 19.77 6.95 -28.66
CA PRO A 49 19.93 8.38 -28.78
C PRO A 49 18.67 9.15 -28.35
N PHE A 50 18.82 10.15 -27.48
CA PHE A 50 17.72 10.94 -26.98
C PHE A 50 18.11 12.40 -26.65
N SER A 51 17.13 13.22 -26.39
CA SER A 51 17.27 14.63 -26.01
C SER A 51 17.34 14.80 -24.49
N VAL A 52 17.80 15.98 -24.04
CA VAL A 52 17.77 16.37 -22.62
C VAL A 52 16.38 16.21 -22.02
N LEU A 53 15.32 16.57 -22.79
CA LEU A 53 13.94 16.49 -22.33
C LEU A 53 13.50 15.03 -22.08
N GLU A 54 13.96 14.10 -22.92
CA GLU A 54 13.69 12.67 -22.73
C GLU A 54 14.43 12.12 -21.52
N LEU A 55 15.70 12.51 -21.29
CA LEU A 55 16.39 12.15 -20.05
C LEU A 55 15.65 12.66 -18.82
N SER A 56 15.25 13.93 -18.82
CA SER A 56 14.45 14.54 -17.74
C SER A 56 13.17 13.72 -17.46
N LYS A 57 12.43 13.34 -18.48
CA LYS A 57 11.21 12.54 -18.34
C LYS A 57 11.49 11.12 -17.80
N LEU A 58 12.50 10.44 -18.32
CA LEU A 58 12.84 9.07 -17.92
C LEU A 58 13.37 9.01 -16.48
N THR A 59 14.23 9.96 -16.12
CA THR A 59 14.85 10.01 -14.78
C THR A 59 14.03 10.78 -13.76
N ARG A 60 12.96 11.49 -14.18
CA ARG A 60 12.16 12.36 -13.33
C ARG A 60 12.95 13.50 -12.67
N LEU A 61 14.07 13.88 -13.27
CA LEU A 61 14.87 15.04 -12.86
C LEU A 61 14.41 16.30 -13.62
N SER A 62 14.72 17.47 -13.08
CA SER A 62 14.47 18.73 -13.78
C SER A 62 15.28 18.82 -15.08
N PHE A 63 14.85 19.67 -15.99
CA PHE A 63 15.57 19.91 -17.24
C PHE A 63 16.99 20.43 -16.98
N GLU A 64 17.14 21.31 -15.98
CA GLU A 64 18.41 21.90 -15.56
C GLU A 64 19.40 20.84 -15.09
N VAL A 65 18.95 19.95 -14.19
CA VAL A 65 19.79 18.84 -13.70
C VAL A 65 20.14 17.86 -14.83
N ALA A 66 19.17 17.48 -15.66
CA ALA A 66 19.40 16.58 -16.80
C ALA A 66 20.40 17.21 -17.81
N SER A 67 20.27 18.51 -18.07
CA SER A 67 21.19 19.25 -18.94
C SER A 67 22.62 19.28 -18.39
N GLU A 68 22.77 19.54 -17.08
CA GLU A 68 24.07 19.53 -16.42
C GLU A 68 24.72 18.14 -16.46
N LEU A 69 23.97 17.08 -16.20
CA LEU A 69 24.46 15.69 -16.30
C LEU A 69 24.97 15.34 -17.69
N LEU A 70 24.17 15.65 -18.73
CA LEU A 70 24.60 15.40 -20.11
C LEU A 70 25.81 16.24 -20.53
N LYS A 71 25.92 17.47 -20.07
CA LYS A 71 27.13 18.32 -20.30
C LYS A 71 28.37 17.66 -19.69
N ARG A 72 28.26 17.09 -18.47
CA ARG A 72 29.35 16.36 -17.80
C ARG A 72 29.74 15.10 -18.55
N LEU A 73 28.76 14.24 -18.87
CA LEU A 73 29.01 13.02 -19.66
C LEU A 73 29.67 13.31 -21.01
N ARG A 74 29.36 14.46 -21.62
CA ARG A 74 30.02 14.92 -22.86
C ARG A 74 31.46 15.37 -22.60
N THR A 75 31.70 16.08 -21.50
CA THR A 75 33.08 16.50 -21.11
C THR A 75 33.97 15.28 -20.87
N GLU A 76 33.42 14.22 -20.31
CA GLU A 76 34.11 12.93 -20.11
C GLU A 76 34.14 12.04 -21.39
N GLN A 77 33.66 12.54 -22.52
CA GLN A 77 33.60 11.83 -23.81
C GLN A 77 32.77 10.56 -23.79
N LEU A 78 31.83 10.42 -22.84
CA LEU A 78 30.94 9.26 -22.72
C LEU A 78 29.73 9.36 -23.64
N CYS A 79 29.35 10.59 -24.04
CA CYS A 79 28.30 10.83 -25.04
C CYS A 79 28.71 11.95 -25.99
N GLN A 80 28.05 12.03 -27.16
CA GLN A 80 28.28 13.03 -28.21
C GLN A 80 26.96 13.50 -28.80
N VAL A 81 26.96 14.74 -29.34
CA VAL A 81 25.82 15.29 -30.09
C VAL A 81 25.78 14.65 -31.47
N THR A 82 24.64 14.09 -31.83
CA THR A 82 24.44 13.43 -33.15
C THR A 82 23.53 14.21 -34.09
N GLY A 83 22.79 15.19 -33.56
CA GLY A 83 21.87 16.02 -34.34
C GLY A 83 21.12 17.03 -33.49
N MET A 84 20.23 17.75 -34.12
CA MET A 84 19.33 18.70 -33.45
C MET A 84 17.90 18.45 -33.88
N SER A 85 16.97 18.45 -32.91
CA SER A 85 15.53 18.49 -33.15
C SER A 85 15.02 19.87 -32.72
N GLY A 86 14.90 20.79 -33.71
CA GLY A 86 14.68 22.20 -33.40
C GLY A 86 15.87 22.82 -32.66
N GLN A 87 15.66 23.35 -31.47
CA GLN A 87 16.72 23.90 -30.61
C GLN A 87 17.30 22.89 -29.61
N ILE A 88 16.83 21.65 -29.60
CA ILE A 88 17.23 20.64 -28.63
C ILE A 88 18.25 19.68 -29.27
N GLN A 89 19.36 19.48 -28.57
CA GLN A 89 20.42 18.55 -29.01
C GLN A 89 20.01 17.12 -28.71
N ASN A 90 20.16 16.25 -29.71
CA ASN A 90 20.11 14.80 -29.54
C ASN A 90 21.51 14.28 -29.25
N LEU A 91 21.62 13.46 -28.22
CA LEU A 91 22.87 12.87 -27.78
C LEU A 91 22.83 11.35 -27.99
N ALA A 92 23.96 10.78 -28.34
CA ALA A 92 24.18 9.35 -28.40
C ALA A 92 25.42 8.97 -27.59
N ILE A 93 25.42 7.74 -27.13
CA ILE A 93 26.54 7.17 -26.38
C ILE A 93 27.74 6.92 -27.30
N THR A 94 28.97 7.21 -26.83
CA THR A 94 30.20 6.90 -27.53
C THR A 94 30.61 5.43 -27.29
N SER A 95 31.66 4.94 -27.97
CA SER A 95 32.22 3.61 -27.70
C SER A 95 32.72 3.49 -26.25
N GLN A 96 33.42 4.51 -25.74
CA GLN A 96 33.87 4.57 -24.34
C GLN A 96 32.68 4.59 -23.37
N GLY A 97 31.66 5.40 -23.65
CA GLY A 97 30.44 5.44 -22.85
C GLY A 97 29.71 4.09 -22.83
N ARG A 98 29.68 3.38 -23.97
CA ARG A 98 29.08 2.05 -24.06
C ARG A 98 29.79 1.03 -23.16
N THR A 99 31.11 0.99 -23.19
CA THR A 99 31.89 0.09 -22.32
C THR A 99 31.60 0.43 -20.84
N ARG A 100 31.66 1.73 -20.48
CA ARG A 100 31.36 2.16 -19.13
C ARG A 100 29.93 1.82 -18.70
N ALA A 101 28.92 2.04 -19.54
CA ALA A 101 27.54 1.70 -19.25
C ALA A 101 27.35 0.19 -19.01
N GLN A 102 28.03 -0.67 -19.78
CA GLN A 102 28.00 -2.13 -19.58
C GLN A 102 28.60 -2.55 -18.24
N GLU A 103 29.71 -1.94 -17.82
CA GLU A 103 30.31 -2.16 -16.49
C GLU A 103 29.31 -1.77 -15.36
N LEU A 104 28.63 -0.63 -15.50
CA LEU A 104 27.66 -0.14 -14.54
C LEU A 104 26.41 -1.03 -14.50
N LEU A 105 25.90 -1.49 -15.66
CA LEU A 105 24.78 -2.44 -15.74
C LEU A 105 25.16 -3.81 -15.16
N ALA A 106 26.42 -4.21 -15.24
CA ALA A 106 26.90 -5.41 -14.57
C ALA A 106 26.88 -5.28 -13.02
N GLN A 107 26.88 -4.07 -12.48
CA GLN A 107 26.77 -3.80 -11.04
C GLN A 107 25.31 -3.58 -10.59
N SER A 108 24.50 -2.83 -11.37
CA SER A 108 23.07 -2.60 -11.12
C SER A 108 22.37 -2.24 -12.42
N GLN A 109 21.34 -3.00 -12.78
CA GLN A 109 20.53 -2.76 -13.98
C GLN A 109 19.45 -1.69 -13.78
N TYR A 110 19.40 -1.05 -12.62
CA TYR A 110 18.41 0.00 -12.39
C TYR A 110 18.65 1.17 -13.37
N ALA A 111 17.64 1.45 -14.19
CA ALA A 111 17.57 2.60 -15.08
C ALA A 111 16.11 3.07 -15.10
N GLY A 112 15.84 4.23 -14.53
CA GLY A 112 14.47 4.74 -14.36
C GLY A 112 14.49 6.05 -13.59
N PRO A 113 13.38 6.41 -12.90
CA PRO A 113 13.32 7.59 -12.06
C PRO A 113 14.48 7.67 -11.08
N ALA A 114 15.10 8.82 -10.96
CA ALA A 114 16.21 8.99 -10.01
C ALA A 114 15.70 8.71 -8.58
N PRO A 115 16.45 7.95 -7.79
CA PRO A 115 16.04 7.68 -6.41
C PRO A 115 16.13 8.93 -5.54
N VAL A 116 15.44 8.90 -4.40
CA VAL A 116 15.61 9.92 -3.36
C VAL A 116 16.54 9.41 -2.27
N PRO A 117 17.26 10.29 -1.53
CA PRO A 117 18.02 9.86 -0.37
C PRO A 117 17.15 9.20 0.69
N LEU A 118 17.69 8.21 1.41
CA LEU A 118 16.98 7.58 2.54
C LEU A 118 16.49 8.60 3.56
N ALA A 119 17.29 9.63 3.86
CA ALA A 119 16.89 10.69 4.79
C ALA A 119 15.64 11.45 4.35
N SER A 120 15.53 11.75 3.05
CA SER A 120 14.33 12.41 2.48
C SER A 120 13.10 11.50 2.56
N TYR A 121 13.26 10.19 2.29
CA TYR A 121 12.21 9.21 2.46
C TYR A 121 11.72 9.15 3.91
N VAL A 122 12.62 9.00 4.86
CA VAL A 122 12.31 8.96 6.31
C VAL A 122 11.57 10.23 6.74
N GLN A 123 12.05 11.40 6.31
CA GLN A 123 11.44 12.68 6.66
C GLN A 123 10.00 12.79 6.09
N GLN A 124 9.81 12.40 4.83
CA GLN A 124 8.50 12.48 4.19
C GLN A 124 7.50 11.51 4.82
N VAL A 125 7.91 10.26 5.07
CA VAL A 125 7.04 9.26 5.73
C VAL A 125 6.57 9.74 7.11
N LYS A 126 7.45 10.37 7.89
CA LYS A 126 7.10 10.92 9.21
C LYS A 126 6.15 12.12 9.13
N LYS A 127 6.19 12.93 8.06
CA LYS A 127 5.29 14.07 7.87
C LYS A 127 3.87 13.70 7.53
N GLN A 128 3.66 12.50 7.00
CA GLN A 128 2.34 12.04 6.51
C GLN A 128 1.87 10.79 7.27
N THR A 129 2.22 10.71 8.57
CA THR A 129 1.85 9.58 9.43
C THR A 129 0.34 9.35 9.47
N VAL A 130 -0.06 8.11 9.71
CA VAL A 130 -1.48 7.74 9.89
C VAL A 130 -2.02 8.26 11.22
N GLU A 131 -1.15 8.51 12.20
CA GLU A 131 -1.55 9.01 13.54
C GLU A 131 -2.13 10.42 13.51
N ASP A 132 -1.75 11.23 12.51
CA ASP A 132 -2.24 12.61 12.36
C ASP A 132 -3.60 12.69 11.61
N VAL A 133 -4.16 11.56 11.19
CA VAL A 133 -5.45 11.52 10.49
C VAL A 133 -6.58 11.53 11.49
N GLU A 134 -7.32 12.62 11.54
CA GLU A 134 -8.53 12.72 12.35
C GLU A 134 -9.71 12.03 11.64
N VAL A 135 -10.22 10.96 12.23
CA VAL A 135 -11.38 10.21 11.72
C VAL A 135 -12.60 10.55 12.56
N HIS A 136 -13.61 11.16 11.93
CA HIS A 136 -14.86 11.49 12.60
C HIS A 136 -15.84 10.29 12.59
N PRO A 137 -16.75 10.18 13.58
CA PRO A 137 -17.74 9.11 13.63
C PRO A 137 -18.62 9.01 12.37
N GLU A 138 -18.84 10.14 11.69
CA GLU A 138 -19.61 10.20 10.43
C GLU A 138 -18.87 9.54 9.27
N ASP A 139 -17.53 9.69 9.21
CA ASP A 139 -16.70 9.08 8.18
C ASP A 139 -16.69 7.56 8.34
N VAL A 140 -16.60 7.08 9.58
CA VAL A 140 -16.73 5.65 9.88
C VAL A 140 -18.09 5.14 9.45
N ARG A 141 -19.19 5.78 9.85
CA ARG A 141 -20.54 5.36 9.45
C ARG A 141 -20.73 5.38 7.94
N ARG A 142 -20.21 6.39 7.26
CA ARG A 142 -20.26 6.50 5.80
C ARG A 142 -19.52 5.35 5.12
N ALA A 143 -18.29 5.07 5.56
CA ALA A 143 -17.47 4.01 4.99
C ALA A 143 -18.05 2.61 5.23
N PHE A 144 -18.63 2.39 6.42
CA PHE A 144 -19.20 1.11 6.83
C PHE A 144 -20.70 0.93 6.50
N ASN A 145 -21.34 1.89 5.82
CA ASN A 145 -22.78 1.86 5.54
C ASN A 145 -23.24 0.64 4.72
N HIS A 146 -22.33 0.05 3.94
CA HIS A 146 -22.58 -1.16 3.15
C HIS A 146 -22.53 -2.45 3.99
N LEU A 147 -22.04 -2.39 5.22
CA LEU A 147 -22.04 -3.49 6.18
C LEU A 147 -23.16 -3.29 7.20
N VAL A 148 -23.58 -4.37 7.82
CA VAL A 148 -24.50 -4.34 8.96
C VAL A 148 -23.65 -4.62 10.19
N LEU A 149 -23.41 -3.61 11.01
CA LEU A 149 -22.62 -3.65 12.23
C LEU A 149 -23.37 -2.86 13.31
N ASP A 150 -23.25 -3.30 14.56
CA ASP A 150 -23.79 -2.56 15.68
C ASP A 150 -23.01 -1.26 15.97
N ASP A 151 -23.63 -0.31 16.65
CA ASP A 151 -23.04 0.99 16.97
C ASP A 151 -21.79 0.85 17.89
N GLU A 152 -21.74 -0.18 18.73
CA GLU A 152 -20.59 -0.44 19.61
C GLU A 152 -19.37 -0.86 18.81
N THR A 153 -19.53 -1.79 17.87
CA THR A 153 -18.47 -2.21 16.96
C THR A 153 -17.97 -1.03 16.10
N LEU A 154 -18.89 -0.22 15.56
CA LEU A 154 -18.50 0.98 14.79
C LEU A 154 -17.71 1.99 15.64
N TRP A 155 -18.12 2.20 16.87
CA TRP A 155 -17.41 3.08 17.81
C TRP A 155 -16.01 2.54 18.14
N GLN A 156 -15.89 1.23 18.40
CA GLN A 156 -14.60 0.59 18.66
C GLN A 156 -13.66 0.70 17.45
N LEU A 157 -14.18 0.50 16.23
CA LEU A 157 -13.40 0.63 14.98
C LEU A 157 -12.93 2.08 14.77
N GLY A 158 -13.79 3.07 14.99
CA GLY A 158 -13.43 4.50 14.90
C GLY A 158 -12.38 4.91 15.93
N THR A 159 -12.53 4.46 17.18
CA THR A 159 -11.55 4.70 18.24
C THR A 159 -10.19 4.05 17.91
N ALA A 160 -10.22 2.84 17.33
CA ALA A 160 -9.02 2.12 16.91
C ALA A 160 -8.28 2.86 15.79
N LEU A 161 -8.99 3.41 14.81
CA LEU A 161 -8.41 4.23 13.73
C LEU A 161 -7.70 5.46 14.29
N ASN A 162 -8.36 6.21 15.16
CA ASN A 162 -7.79 7.42 15.77
C ASN A 162 -6.61 7.14 16.70
N SER A 163 -6.48 5.91 17.21
CA SER A 163 -5.33 5.54 18.04
C SER A 163 -4.05 5.32 17.22
N GLY A 164 -4.15 5.10 15.90
CA GLY A 164 -3.03 4.75 15.02
C GLY A 164 -2.30 3.45 15.40
N ALA A 165 -2.77 2.77 16.47
CA ALA A 165 -2.16 1.56 16.98
C ALA A 165 -2.59 0.32 16.20
N ALA A 166 -1.84 -0.79 16.34
CA ALA A 166 -2.22 -2.05 15.72
C ALA A 166 -3.58 -2.55 16.24
N ILE A 167 -4.40 -3.06 15.32
CA ILE A 167 -5.74 -3.60 15.59
C ILE A 167 -5.72 -5.12 15.41
N PHE A 168 -6.38 -5.83 16.32
CA PHE A 168 -6.60 -7.26 16.22
C PHE A 168 -8.10 -7.57 16.11
N LEU A 169 -8.53 -7.97 14.92
CA LEU A 169 -9.90 -8.43 14.66
C LEU A 169 -9.97 -9.94 14.82
N TYR A 170 -10.80 -10.45 15.70
CA TYR A 170 -10.92 -11.89 15.91
C TYR A 170 -12.37 -12.35 16.05
N GLY A 171 -12.58 -13.64 15.78
CA GLY A 171 -13.91 -14.24 15.87
C GLY A 171 -14.11 -15.36 14.85
N PRO A 172 -15.28 -16.00 14.82
CA PRO A 172 -15.56 -17.14 13.96
C PRO A 172 -15.26 -16.87 12.49
N SER A 173 -15.02 -17.91 11.70
CA SER A 173 -14.87 -17.78 10.25
C SER A 173 -16.19 -17.32 9.62
N GLY A 174 -16.10 -16.42 8.63
CA GLY A 174 -17.26 -15.98 7.84
C GLY A 174 -18.13 -14.91 8.47
N VAL A 175 -17.65 -14.19 9.51
CA VAL A 175 -18.36 -13.05 10.12
C VAL A 175 -17.98 -11.71 9.49
N GLY A 176 -17.07 -11.67 8.49
CA GLY A 176 -16.76 -10.46 7.73
C GLY A 176 -15.50 -9.72 8.21
N LYS A 177 -14.61 -10.33 8.99
CA LYS A 177 -13.37 -9.69 9.49
C LYS A 177 -12.50 -9.08 8.39
N THR A 178 -12.25 -9.81 7.31
CA THR A 178 -11.48 -9.34 6.16
C THR A 178 -12.15 -8.12 5.52
N THR A 179 -13.47 -8.18 5.33
CA THR A 179 -14.24 -7.06 4.76
C THR A 179 -14.20 -5.83 5.67
N ILE A 180 -14.26 -6.03 7.00
CA ILE A 180 -14.10 -4.94 7.98
C ILE A 180 -12.70 -4.34 7.87
N ALA A 181 -11.64 -5.16 7.82
CA ALA A 181 -10.27 -4.70 7.68
C ALA A 181 -10.04 -3.90 6.38
N GLU A 182 -10.58 -4.38 5.25
CA GLU A 182 -10.54 -3.66 3.97
C GLU A 182 -11.34 -2.34 4.02
N THR A 183 -12.45 -2.32 4.76
CA THR A 183 -13.25 -1.11 4.92
C THR A 183 -12.55 -0.07 5.78
N LEU A 184 -11.83 -0.49 6.85
CA LEU A 184 -10.96 0.41 7.62
C LEU A 184 -9.95 1.15 6.73
N SER A 185 -9.36 0.44 5.77
CA SER A 185 -8.42 1.08 4.84
C SER A 185 -9.08 2.13 3.94
N ARG A 186 -10.36 1.98 3.62
CA ARG A 186 -11.11 2.96 2.81
C ARG A 186 -11.37 4.27 3.56
N VAL A 187 -11.55 4.21 4.88
CA VAL A 187 -11.68 5.43 5.71
C VAL A 187 -10.44 6.30 5.58
N LEU A 188 -9.25 5.68 5.58
CA LEU A 188 -7.98 6.39 5.47
C LEU A 188 -7.61 6.74 4.01
N ALA A 189 -8.21 6.09 3.02
CA ALA A 189 -7.88 6.28 1.60
C ALA A 189 -8.37 7.62 1.01
N GLU A 190 -9.16 8.40 1.75
CA GLU A 190 -9.58 9.75 1.34
C GLU A 190 -8.40 10.74 1.35
N ASP A 191 -7.33 10.45 2.10
CA ASP A 191 -6.10 11.22 2.11
C ASP A 191 -5.10 10.76 1.06
N ALA A 192 -4.27 11.69 0.59
CA ALA A 192 -3.19 11.42 -0.34
C ALA A 192 -1.83 11.42 0.35
N VAL A 193 -0.93 10.60 -0.15
CA VAL A 193 0.46 10.49 0.34
C VAL A 193 1.45 10.50 -0.81
N TRP A 194 2.66 10.97 -0.53
CA TRP A 194 3.77 10.95 -1.46
C TRP A 194 4.62 9.70 -1.27
N MET A 195 4.81 8.94 -2.34
CA MET A 195 5.62 7.74 -2.38
C MET A 195 6.76 7.89 -3.38
N PRO A 196 8.04 7.67 -3.01
CA PRO A 196 9.13 7.80 -3.97
C PRO A 196 9.19 6.59 -4.89
N HIS A 197 9.61 6.80 -6.13
CA HIS A 197 9.85 5.68 -7.04
C HIS A 197 10.90 4.72 -6.49
N ALA A 198 11.99 5.25 -5.96
CA ALA A 198 13.09 4.48 -5.38
C ALA A 198 13.83 5.30 -4.33
N VAL A 199 14.54 4.61 -3.45
CA VAL A 199 15.39 5.17 -2.40
C VAL A 199 16.83 4.73 -2.63
N GLU A 200 17.78 5.64 -2.47
CA GLU A 200 19.22 5.34 -2.51
C GLU A 200 19.78 5.24 -1.09
N VAL A 201 20.57 4.21 -0.86
CA VAL A 201 21.34 3.98 0.37
C VAL A 201 22.74 3.45 -0.01
N ASP A 202 23.78 4.23 0.21
CA ASP A 202 25.18 3.83 -0.01
C ASP A 202 25.47 3.25 -1.40
N GLY A 203 24.84 3.79 -2.42
CA GLY A 203 24.99 3.32 -3.80
C GLY A 203 24.06 2.16 -4.17
N GLN A 204 23.29 1.64 -3.20
CA GLN A 204 22.28 0.62 -3.45
C GLN A 204 20.92 1.29 -3.71
N ILE A 205 20.13 0.73 -4.61
CA ILE A 205 18.82 1.27 -4.96
C ILE A 205 17.75 0.29 -4.51
N ILE A 206 16.73 0.83 -3.82
CA ILE A 206 15.57 0.12 -3.31
C ILE A 206 14.34 0.71 -3.99
N THR A 207 13.63 -0.05 -4.81
CA THR A 207 12.37 0.39 -5.41
C THR A 207 11.25 0.33 -4.37
N VAL A 208 10.46 1.40 -4.27
CA VAL A 208 9.36 1.51 -3.28
C VAL A 208 8.02 1.62 -3.98
N TYR A 209 7.86 2.58 -4.90
CA TYR A 209 6.62 2.72 -5.66
C TYR A 209 6.34 1.46 -6.48
N ASP A 210 5.14 0.91 -6.28
CA ASP A 210 4.65 -0.29 -6.97
C ASP A 210 3.22 0.01 -7.46
N PRO A 211 2.98 0.10 -8.78
CA PRO A 211 1.66 0.44 -9.32
C PRO A 211 0.59 -0.62 -9.03
N THR A 212 0.98 -1.82 -8.57
CA THR A 212 0.01 -2.86 -8.20
C THR A 212 -0.66 -2.59 -6.85
N VAL A 213 0.00 -1.82 -5.98
CA VAL A 213 -0.50 -1.49 -4.63
C VAL A 213 -0.69 0.02 -4.41
N HIS A 214 0.06 0.87 -5.14
CA HIS A 214 -0.02 2.32 -5.03
C HIS A 214 -0.89 2.91 -6.15
N LYS A 215 -2.07 3.37 -5.81
CA LYS A 215 -2.99 4.01 -6.77
C LYS A 215 -2.63 5.48 -6.91
N ARG A 216 -2.02 5.83 -8.04
CA ARG A 216 -1.64 7.21 -8.37
C ARG A 216 -2.86 8.11 -8.54
N LEU A 217 -2.76 9.35 -8.04
CA LEU A 217 -3.73 10.43 -8.21
C LEU A 217 -3.25 11.36 -9.33
N GLU A 218 -3.57 11.00 -10.57
CA GLU A 218 -3.12 11.76 -11.75
C GLU A 218 -3.79 13.13 -11.84
N GLY A 219 -2.99 14.14 -12.15
CA GLY A 219 -3.47 15.52 -12.35
C GLY A 219 -3.82 16.27 -11.06
N GLN A 220 -3.55 15.71 -9.89
CA GLN A 220 -3.77 16.36 -8.60
C GLN A 220 -2.46 16.84 -7.96
N GLU A 221 -1.33 16.58 -8.60
CA GLU A 221 -0.03 16.98 -8.11
C GLU A 221 0.12 18.52 -8.14
N PRO A 222 0.62 19.16 -7.06
CA PRO A 222 0.89 20.58 -7.01
C PRO A 222 1.96 20.98 -8.03
N TYR A 223 1.87 22.21 -8.56
CA TYR A 223 2.90 22.72 -9.46
C TYR A 223 4.27 22.82 -8.78
N GLY A 224 5.32 22.34 -9.47
CA GLY A 224 6.70 22.48 -9.00
C GLY A 224 7.15 21.46 -7.95
N TYR A 225 6.37 20.37 -7.74
CA TYR A 225 6.80 19.27 -6.89
C TYR A 225 7.97 18.47 -7.50
N ASP A 226 8.64 17.68 -6.68
CA ASP A 226 9.71 16.79 -7.11
C ASP A 226 9.14 15.53 -7.78
N ASP A 227 9.29 15.43 -9.11
CA ASP A 227 8.77 14.34 -9.95
C ASP A 227 9.30 12.94 -9.59
N ARG A 228 10.31 12.84 -8.72
CA ARG A 228 10.79 11.55 -8.19
C ARG A 228 9.80 10.90 -7.23
N TRP A 229 8.83 11.69 -6.77
CA TRP A 229 7.72 11.26 -5.92
C TRP A 229 6.43 11.13 -6.72
N VAL A 230 5.58 10.22 -6.29
CA VAL A 230 4.27 9.97 -6.87
C VAL A 230 3.21 10.27 -5.82
N LEU A 231 2.24 11.10 -6.14
CA LEU A 231 1.08 11.32 -5.31
C LEU A 231 0.13 10.15 -5.46
N CYS A 232 -0.17 9.47 -4.36
CA CYS A 232 -0.99 8.25 -4.33
C CYS A 232 -2.07 8.35 -3.26
N GLN A 233 -3.14 7.59 -3.41
CA GLN A 233 -4.00 7.26 -2.27
C GLN A 233 -3.16 6.55 -1.20
N ARG A 234 -3.54 6.68 0.08
CA ARG A 234 -2.89 5.89 1.14
C ARG A 234 -2.93 4.41 0.79
N PRO A 235 -1.78 3.70 0.81
CA PRO A 235 -1.74 2.30 0.38
C PRO A 235 -2.53 1.40 1.32
N SER A 236 -3.18 0.41 0.76
CA SER A 236 -3.81 -0.69 1.48
C SER A 236 -3.26 -2.00 0.93
N ILE A 237 -2.50 -2.70 1.75
CA ILE A 237 -1.87 -3.96 1.37
C ILE A 237 -2.45 -5.08 2.21
N LEU A 238 -3.01 -6.09 1.55
CA LEU A 238 -3.51 -7.30 2.19
C LEU A 238 -2.52 -8.43 1.92
N VAL A 239 -2.10 -9.10 2.99
CA VAL A 239 -1.29 -10.32 2.95
C VAL A 239 -2.00 -11.41 3.73
N GLY A 240 -1.99 -12.62 3.18
CA GLY A 240 -2.66 -13.79 3.74
C GLY A 240 -1.69 -14.90 4.14
N GLY A 241 -2.09 -16.14 3.86
CA GLY A 241 -1.31 -17.34 4.18
C GLY A 241 0.04 -17.45 3.49
N GLU A 242 0.28 -16.68 2.42
CA GLU A 242 1.54 -16.65 1.67
C GLU A 242 2.67 -15.90 2.41
N LEU A 243 2.36 -15.11 3.43
CA LEU A 243 3.35 -14.30 4.16
C LEU A 243 4.48 -15.16 4.72
N THR A 244 5.72 -14.76 4.41
CA THR A 244 6.96 -15.34 4.93
C THR A 244 7.84 -14.27 5.58
N ILE A 245 8.82 -14.67 6.40
CA ILE A 245 9.76 -13.72 7.03
C ILE A 245 10.60 -12.99 5.98
N GLU A 246 10.96 -13.64 4.89
CA GLU A 246 11.76 -13.06 3.82
C GLU A 246 11.02 -11.92 3.11
N MET A 247 9.68 -11.95 3.07
CA MET A 247 8.87 -10.86 2.51
C MET A 247 8.92 -9.58 3.37
N LEU A 248 9.38 -9.70 4.61
CA LEU A 248 9.56 -8.59 5.55
C LEU A 248 10.98 -8.02 5.54
N ASP A 249 11.87 -8.49 4.67
CA ASP A 249 13.21 -7.92 4.48
C ASP A 249 13.40 -7.49 3.02
N LEU A 250 14.49 -6.79 2.74
CA LEU A 250 14.83 -6.34 1.40
C LEU A 250 15.01 -7.52 0.45
N GLN A 251 14.30 -7.50 -0.66
CA GLN A 251 14.42 -8.54 -1.68
C GLN A 251 15.45 -8.12 -2.73
N PHE A 252 16.66 -8.67 -2.64
CA PHE A 252 17.68 -8.49 -3.67
C PHE A 252 17.38 -9.35 -4.89
N ASN A 253 17.30 -8.73 -6.06
CA ASN A 253 17.16 -9.47 -7.31
C ASN A 253 18.55 -9.73 -7.92
N PRO A 254 19.02 -10.99 -7.98
CA PRO A 254 20.37 -11.30 -8.49
C PRO A 254 20.55 -10.97 -10.00
N SER A 255 19.46 -10.97 -10.77
CA SER A 255 19.51 -10.66 -12.20
C SER A 255 19.63 -9.17 -12.45
N THR A 256 18.80 -8.36 -11.79
CA THR A 256 18.77 -6.90 -11.96
C THR A 256 19.69 -6.16 -11.01
N LYS A 257 20.16 -6.81 -9.94
CA LYS A 257 21.13 -6.28 -8.95
C LYS A 257 20.69 -4.97 -8.29
N PHE A 258 19.42 -4.86 -7.98
CA PHE A 258 18.86 -3.86 -7.08
C PHE A 258 17.79 -4.49 -6.19
N TYR A 259 17.32 -3.74 -5.19
CA TYR A 259 16.36 -4.24 -4.20
C TYR A 259 14.94 -3.82 -4.53
N SER A 260 13.99 -4.67 -4.16
CA SER A 260 12.60 -4.29 -3.95
C SER A 260 12.36 -4.08 -2.45
N GLY A 261 11.69 -3.00 -2.11
CA GLY A 261 11.26 -2.73 -0.74
C GLY A 261 10.28 -3.79 -0.24
N PRO A 262 10.37 -4.19 1.04
CA PRO A 262 9.46 -5.15 1.65
C PRO A 262 8.05 -4.57 1.76
N VAL A 263 7.09 -5.44 2.11
CA VAL A 263 5.68 -5.09 2.18
C VAL A 263 5.40 -3.91 3.12
N GLN A 264 6.06 -3.86 4.29
CA GLN A 264 5.88 -2.76 5.25
C GLN A 264 6.43 -1.42 4.73
N MET A 265 7.51 -1.43 3.94
CA MET A 265 8.02 -0.21 3.32
C MET A 265 7.07 0.34 2.26
N LYS A 266 6.39 -0.55 1.53
CA LYS A 266 5.34 -0.19 0.57
C LYS A 266 4.04 0.22 1.24
N ALA A 267 3.73 -0.31 2.44
CA ALA A 267 2.53 0.00 3.20
C ALA A 267 2.65 1.26 4.07
N ASN A 268 3.84 1.87 4.16
CA ASN A 268 4.04 3.08 4.96
C ASN A 268 3.01 4.17 4.59
N ASN A 269 2.53 4.86 5.62
CA ASN A 269 1.48 5.88 5.56
C ASN A 269 0.10 5.36 5.14
N GLY A 270 -0.11 4.05 5.18
CA GLY A 270 -1.36 3.39 4.84
C GLY A 270 -1.74 2.29 5.82
N VAL A 271 -2.31 1.21 5.29
CA VAL A 271 -2.79 0.07 6.08
C VAL A 271 -2.15 -1.23 5.58
N LEU A 272 -1.62 -2.01 6.51
CA LEU A 272 -1.17 -3.38 6.25
C LEU A 272 -2.13 -4.35 6.95
N ILE A 273 -2.85 -5.13 6.17
CA ILE A 273 -3.81 -6.12 6.64
C ILE A 273 -3.15 -7.49 6.57
N ILE A 274 -3.10 -8.18 7.71
CA ILE A 274 -2.63 -9.57 7.81
C ILE A 274 -3.84 -10.45 8.06
N ASP A 275 -4.35 -11.04 6.99
CA ASP A 275 -5.55 -11.88 7.05
C ASP A 275 -5.21 -13.33 7.40
N ASP A 276 -6.20 -14.03 7.97
CA ASP A 276 -6.04 -15.41 8.49
C ASP A 276 -4.81 -15.56 9.39
N PHE A 277 -4.52 -14.54 10.24
CA PHE A 277 -3.37 -14.54 11.14
C PHE A 277 -3.36 -15.79 12.03
N GLY A 278 -2.24 -16.47 12.02
CA GLY A 278 -2.09 -17.79 12.66
C GLY A 278 -2.14 -18.99 11.69
N ARG A 279 -2.39 -18.72 10.39
CA ARG A 279 -2.40 -19.73 9.32
C ARG A 279 -1.38 -19.45 8.21
N GLN A 280 -0.53 -18.42 8.40
CA GLN A 280 0.57 -18.11 7.49
C GLN A 280 1.61 -19.24 7.48
N ARG A 281 2.49 -19.22 6.48
CA ARG A 281 3.68 -20.07 6.43
C ARG A 281 4.66 -19.74 7.55
N VAL A 282 4.75 -18.47 7.92
CA VAL A 282 5.50 -18.01 9.09
C VAL A 282 4.69 -18.29 10.36
N ARG A 283 5.36 -18.78 11.40
CA ARG A 283 4.70 -18.98 12.69
C ARG A 283 4.34 -17.63 13.33
N PRO A 284 3.17 -17.54 14.03
CA PRO A 284 2.75 -16.29 14.67
C PRO A 284 3.79 -15.70 15.61
N ASP A 285 4.41 -16.53 16.46
CA ASP A 285 5.45 -16.12 17.39
C ASP A 285 6.70 -15.54 16.68
N GLU A 286 7.08 -16.11 15.54
CA GLU A 286 8.22 -15.67 14.74
C GLU A 286 7.95 -14.30 14.08
N LEU A 287 6.77 -14.11 13.46
CA LEU A 287 6.35 -12.85 12.90
C LEU A 287 6.26 -11.76 13.98
N LEU A 288 5.63 -12.11 15.09
CA LEU A 288 5.46 -11.20 16.21
C LEU A 288 6.82 -10.77 16.80
N ASN A 289 7.76 -11.70 17.00
CA ASN A 289 9.11 -11.40 17.46
C ASN A 289 9.87 -10.48 16.49
N ARG A 290 9.69 -10.66 15.17
CA ARG A 290 10.25 -9.75 14.15
C ARG A 290 9.69 -8.32 14.27
N TRP A 291 8.44 -8.17 14.71
CA TRP A 291 7.75 -6.89 14.79
C TRP A 291 7.65 -6.28 16.19
N VAL A 292 8.36 -6.83 17.17
CA VAL A 292 8.48 -6.21 18.52
C VAL A 292 8.91 -4.76 18.43
N VAL A 293 10.02 -4.49 17.74
CA VAL A 293 10.58 -3.13 17.62
C VAL A 293 9.71 -2.25 16.72
N PRO A 294 9.27 -2.69 15.53
CA PRO A 294 8.36 -1.91 14.69
C PRO A 294 7.08 -1.45 15.39
N LEU A 295 6.42 -2.32 16.12
CA LEU A 295 5.18 -1.96 16.80
C LEU A 295 5.39 -1.05 18.03
N ASP A 296 6.55 -1.18 18.72
CA ASP A 296 6.85 -0.36 19.91
C ASP A 296 7.47 1.01 19.58
N ARG A 297 8.34 1.06 18.56
CA ARG A 297 9.18 2.25 18.29
C ARG A 297 8.89 2.93 16.96
N ARG A 298 7.98 2.40 16.16
CA ARG A 298 7.66 2.90 14.81
C ARG A 298 8.88 2.95 13.87
N ILE A 299 9.84 2.07 14.09
CA ILE A 299 11.02 1.91 13.24
C ILE A 299 11.24 0.43 12.93
N ASP A 300 11.75 0.14 11.75
CA ASP A 300 12.17 -1.20 11.36
C ASP A 300 13.62 -1.20 10.87
N PHE A 301 14.29 -2.35 10.99
CA PHE A 301 15.65 -2.56 10.54
C PHE A 301 15.67 -3.55 9.39
N LEU A 302 16.08 -3.10 8.23
CA LEU A 302 16.25 -3.92 7.03
C LEU A 302 17.72 -4.21 6.78
N THR A 303 18.01 -5.36 6.17
CA THR A 303 19.38 -5.82 5.95
C THR A 303 19.75 -5.73 4.47
N LEU A 304 20.77 -4.96 4.14
CA LEU A 304 21.40 -4.94 2.82
C LEU A 304 22.33 -6.15 2.62
N ALA A 305 22.60 -6.51 1.37
CA ALA A 305 23.64 -7.49 1.05
C ALA A 305 24.96 -7.05 1.66
N GLY A 306 25.63 -7.98 2.35
CA GLY A 306 26.81 -7.66 3.15
C GLY A 306 26.54 -7.45 4.63
N GLY A 307 25.29 -7.57 5.09
CA GLY A 307 24.91 -7.57 6.50
C GLY A 307 24.74 -6.17 7.11
N ARG A 308 24.86 -5.10 6.32
CA ARG A 308 24.61 -3.74 6.81
C ARG A 308 23.12 -3.53 7.05
N LYS A 309 22.77 -3.01 8.23
CA LYS A 309 21.40 -2.65 8.58
C LYS A 309 21.10 -1.20 8.28
N ILE A 310 19.91 -0.95 7.78
CA ILE A 310 19.34 0.38 7.60
C ILE A 310 18.09 0.50 8.44
N GLU A 311 17.87 1.68 9.02
CA GLU A 311 16.66 2.02 9.76
C GLU A 311 15.67 2.70 8.84
N ILE A 312 14.43 2.22 8.83
CA ILE A 312 13.31 2.81 8.10
C ILE A 312 12.15 3.10 9.05
N PRO A 313 11.29 4.09 8.76
CA PRO A 313 10.07 4.30 9.52
C PRO A 313 9.08 3.15 9.31
N PHE A 314 8.25 2.90 10.33
CA PHE A 314 7.16 1.94 10.34
C PHE A 314 5.85 2.68 10.65
N GLU A 315 5.46 3.57 9.73
CA GLU A 315 4.34 4.52 9.89
C GLU A 315 3.11 4.02 9.14
N MET A 316 2.48 2.98 9.66
CA MET A 316 1.26 2.41 9.09
C MET A 316 0.35 1.86 10.17
N LEU A 317 -0.93 1.73 9.85
CA LEU A 317 -1.88 0.97 10.64
C LEU A 317 -1.73 -0.53 10.29
N VAL A 318 -1.47 -1.37 11.29
CA VAL A 318 -1.43 -2.82 11.11
C VAL A 318 -2.74 -3.42 11.61
N VAL A 319 -3.42 -4.18 10.75
CA VAL A 319 -4.67 -4.87 11.09
C VAL A 319 -4.45 -6.37 10.98
N PHE A 320 -4.49 -7.06 12.12
CA PHE A 320 -4.48 -8.52 12.17
C PHE A 320 -5.92 -9.03 12.14
N ALA A 321 -6.26 -9.95 11.24
CA ALA A 321 -7.55 -10.63 11.23
C ALA A 321 -7.34 -12.14 11.47
N SER A 322 -8.01 -12.71 12.47
CA SER A 322 -7.82 -14.10 12.86
C SER A 322 -9.13 -14.80 13.23
N ASN A 323 -9.18 -16.09 12.98
CA ASN A 323 -10.26 -16.97 13.47
C ASN A 323 -9.97 -17.53 14.88
N LEU A 324 -8.78 -17.27 15.41
CA LEU A 324 -8.32 -17.76 16.69
C LEU A 324 -8.39 -16.65 17.76
N ASP A 325 -8.57 -17.05 19.01
CA ASP A 325 -8.51 -16.11 20.14
C ASP A 325 -7.07 -15.57 20.31
N PRO A 326 -6.90 -14.23 20.53
CA PRO A 326 -5.58 -13.65 20.77
C PRO A 326 -4.77 -14.37 21.86
N ASN A 327 -5.43 -14.83 22.92
CA ASN A 327 -4.79 -15.57 24.02
C ASN A 327 -4.17 -16.91 23.62
N GLN A 328 -4.59 -17.48 22.48
CA GLN A 328 -4.05 -18.73 21.94
C GLN A 328 -2.87 -18.49 21.00
N LEU A 329 -2.73 -17.27 20.47
CA LEU A 329 -1.74 -16.92 19.45
C LEU A 329 -0.55 -16.15 19.99
N MET A 330 -0.74 -15.43 21.10
CA MET A 330 0.19 -14.42 21.56
C MET A 330 0.49 -14.58 23.06
N ASP A 331 1.72 -14.31 23.43
CA ASP A 331 2.11 -14.19 24.83
C ASP A 331 1.64 -12.83 25.45
N ALA A 332 1.77 -12.70 26.76
CA ALA A 332 1.39 -11.51 27.49
C ALA A 332 2.17 -10.25 27.06
N ALA A 333 3.40 -10.41 26.58
CA ALA A 333 4.22 -9.29 26.14
C ALA A 333 3.69 -8.73 24.82
N PHE A 334 3.23 -9.58 23.92
CA PHE A 334 2.62 -9.16 22.66
C PHE A 334 1.22 -8.60 22.84
N MET A 335 0.45 -9.19 23.75
CA MET A 335 -0.89 -8.72 24.09
C MET A 335 -0.93 -7.25 24.52
N ARG A 336 0.17 -6.73 25.08
CA ARG A 336 0.29 -5.31 25.47
C ARG A 336 0.57 -4.39 24.28
N ARG A 337 1.21 -4.89 23.21
CA ARG A 337 1.58 -4.11 22.02
C ARG A 337 0.43 -3.91 21.05
N ILE A 338 -0.44 -4.90 20.95
CA ILE A 338 -1.69 -4.76 20.19
C ILE A 338 -2.76 -4.29 21.18
N GLN A 339 -2.91 -2.98 21.30
CA GLN A 339 -3.78 -2.38 22.33
C GLN A 339 -5.25 -2.63 22.03
N THR A 340 -5.65 -2.54 20.77
CA THR A 340 -7.04 -2.66 20.33
C THR A 340 -7.35 -4.06 19.82
N LYS A 341 -8.22 -4.77 20.53
CA LYS A 341 -8.71 -6.11 20.18
C LYS A 341 -10.21 -6.05 20.07
N ILE A 342 -10.73 -6.28 18.88
CA ILE A 342 -12.17 -6.21 18.59
C ILE A 342 -12.66 -7.61 18.22
N ARG A 343 -13.61 -8.10 18.99
CA ARG A 343 -14.26 -9.37 18.71
C ARG A 343 -15.43 -9.15 17.75
N ILE A 344 -15.35 -9.75 16.59
CA ILE A 344 -16.47 -9.79 15.64
C ILE A 344 -17.24 -11.07 15.88
N GLY A 345 -18.45 -10.93 16.43
CA GLY A 345 -19.32 -12.04 16.79
C GLY A 345 -20.11 -12.63 15.62
N ALA A 346 -20.94 -13.62 15.92
CA ALA A 346 -22.01 -14.05 15.05
C ALA A 346 -23.05 -12.92 14.96
N VAL A 347 -23.73 -12.81 13.83
CA VAL A 347 -24.77 -11.79 13.62
C VAL A 347 -26.04 -12.17 14.39
N THR A 348 -26.75 -11.17 14.90
CA THR A 348 -28.08 -11.32 15.52
C THR A 348 -29.13 -11.67 14.47
N ASP A 349 -30.32 -12.07 14.90
CA ASP A 349 -31.42 -12.38 14.00
C ASP A 349 -31.85 -11.14 13.19
N GLU A 350 -31.87 -9.98 13.82
CA GLU A 350 -32.19 -8.70 13.19
C GLU A 350 -31.13 -8.30 12.16
N GLU A 351 -29.86 -8.39 12.51
CA GLU A 351 -28.75 -8.11 11.59
C GLU A 351 -28.76 -9.07 10.41
N PHE A 352 -29.05 -10.35 10.66
CA PHE A 352 -29.17 -11.35 9.62
C PHE A 352 -30.28 -11.02 8.63
N CYS A 353 -31.47 -10.63 9.12
CA CYS A 353 -32.58 -10.19 8.28
C CYS A 353 -32.21 -8.96 7.44
N GLU A 354 -31.51 -8.00 8.01
CA GLU A 354 -31.08 -6.80 7.28
C GLU A 354 -30.02 -7.11 6.21
N ILE A 355 -29.02 -7.96 6.53
CA ILE A 355 -28.05 -8.45 5.55
C ILE A 355 -28.78 -9.18 4.40
N PHE A 356 -29.74 -10.06 4.74
CA PHE A 356 -30.52 -10.79 3.76
C PHE A 356 -31.26 -9.84 2.82
N ARG A 357 -31.94 -8.84 3.37
CA ARG A 357 -32.67 -7.84 2.60
C ARG A 357 -31.75 -7.10 1.62
N ARG A 358 -30.60 -6.60 2.11
CA ARG A 358 -29.64 -5.87 1.25
C ARG A 358 -29.07 -6.72 0.13
N VAL A 359 -28.67 -7.95 0.43
CA VAL A 359 -28.12 -8.87 -0.57
C VAL A 359 -29.18 -9.31 -1.59
N ALA A 360 -30.44 -9.49 -1.15
CA ALA A 360 -31.57 -9.81 -2.04
C ALA A 360 -31.86 -8.63 -2.99
N GLU A 361 -31.92 -7.41 -2.46
CA GLU A 361 -32.12 -6.18 -3.25
C GLU A 361 -31.00 -5.99 -4.29
N GLU A 362 -29.73 -6.16 -3.88
CA GLU A 362 -28.57 -6.05 -4.79
C GLU A 362 -28.64 -7.03 -5.96
N ARG A 363 -29.25 -8.20 -5.73
CA ARG A 363 -29.42 -9.25 -6.75
C ARG A 363 -30.74 -9.19 -7.50
N GLY A 364 -31.59 -8.21 -7.20
CA GLY A 364 -32.94 -8.09 -7.81
C GLY A 364 -33.89 -9.19 -7.43
N ILE A 365 -33.66 -9.88 -6.27
CA ILE A 365 -34.53 -10.94 -5.76
C ILE A 365 -35.60 -10.29 -4.87
N ASN A 366 -36.86 -10.50 -5.23
CA ASN A 366 -37.98 -10.01 -4.42
C ASN A 366 -38.28 -11.04 -3.33
N THR A 367 -38.12 -10.67 -2.07
CA THR A 367 -38.30 -11.57 -0.92
C THR A 367 -39.28 -10.98 0.08
N ASP A 368 -40.18 -11.82 0.63
CA ASP A 368 -41.01 -11.45 1.78
C ASP A 368 -40.20 -11.53 3.09
N ARG A 369 -40.58 -10.73 4.10
CA ARG A 369 -39.96 -10.74 5.43
C ARG A 369 -39.92 -12.12 6.09
N ASP A 370 -40.91 -12.96 5.79
CA ASP A 370 -41.01 -14.29 6.40
C ASP A 370 -39.91 -15.25 5.93
N VAL A 371 -39.42 -15.08 4.71
CA VAL A 371 -38.33 -15.92 4.15
C VAL A 371 -37.04 -15.83 4.95
N ALA A 372 -36.65 -14.64 5.41
CA ALA A 372 -35.48 -14.46 6.23
C ALA A 372 -35.61 -15.17 7.59
N THR A 373 -36.79 -15.08 8.18
CA THR A 373 -37.12 -15.72 9.47
C THR A 373 -37.11 -17.25 9.37
N ASP A 374 -37.69 -17.78 8.29
CA ASP A 374 -37.69 -19.22 8.04
C ASP A 374 -36.30 -19.77 7.76
N LEU A 375 -35.44 -18.96 7.08
CA LEU A 375 -34.06 -19.29 6.86
C LEU A 375 -33.26 -19.32 8.17
N ILE A 376 -33.49 -18.37 9.08
CA ILE A 376 -32.91 -18.34 10.42
C ILE A 376 -33.25 -19.62 11.18
N ARG A 377 -34.53 -20.02 11.20
CA ARG A 377 -34.98 -21.27 11.82
C ARG A 377 -34.29 -22.47 11.22
N PHE A 378 -34.22 -22.54 9.91
CA PHE A 378 -33.56 -23.65 9.20
C PHE A 378 -32.07 -23.74 9.57
N ILE A 379 -31.33 -22.62 9.63
CA ILE A 379 -29.92 -22.59 10.00
C ILE A 379 -29.73 -23.04 11.45
N LYS A 380 -30.55 -22.53 12.38
CA LYS A 380 -30.43 -22.84 13.82
C LYS A 380 -30.88 -24.25 14.15
N ASP A 381 -32.06 -24.66 13.65
CA ASP A 381 -32.70 -25.90 14.06
C ASP A 381 -32.23 -27.11 13.25
N SER A 382 -32.10 -26.94 11.92
CA SER A 382 -31.73 -28.05 11.03
C SER A 382 -30.23 -28.19 10.85
N LEU A 383 -29.50 -27.09 10.66
CA LEU A 383 -28.06 -27.11 10.45
C LEU A 383 -27.27 -27.01 11.77
N LYS A 384 -27.91 -26.61 12.87
CA LYS A 384 -27.28 -26.38 14.19
C LYS A 384 -26.06 -25.48 14.10
N GLN A 385 -26.13 -24.44 13.28
CA GLN A 385 -25.05 -23.48 13.06
C GLN A 385 -25.43 -22.09 13.58
N GLU A 386 -24.39 -21.33 13.96
CA GLU A 386 -24.53 -19.91 14.26
C GLU A 386 -24.76 -19.11 12.96
N LEU A 387 -25.48 -18.00 13.07
CA LEU A 387 -25.72 -17.10 11.93
C LEU A 387 -24.40 -16.39 11.56
N ARG A 388 -24.05 -16.45 10.28
CA ARG A 388 -22.83 -15.84 9.75
C ARG A 388 -23.14 -15.07 8.47
N SER A 389 -22.52 -13.93 8.29
CA SER A 389 -22.74 -13.09 7.09
C SER A 389 -22.36 -13.78 5.77
N CYS A 390 -21.38 -14.70 5.80
CA CYS A 390 -20.96 -15.44 4.59
C CYS A 390 -22.00 -16.48 4.12
N LEU A 391 -22.83 -17.00 5.01
CA LEU A 391 -23.87 -17.99 4.65
C LEU A 391 -24.85 -17.41 3.63
N MET A 392 -25.14 -16.11 3.72
CA MET A 392 -25.99 -15.41 2.78
C MET A 392 -25.46 -15.41 1.35
N LYS A 393 -24.18 -15.01 1.18
CA LYS A 393 -23.58 -14.96 -0.16
C LYS A 393 -23.52 -16.35 -0.78
N ALA A 394 -23.22 -17.38 0.01
CA ALA A 394 -23.19 -18.76 -0.44
C ALA A 394 -24.57 -19.30 -0.81
N MET A 395 -25.59 -19.05 0.02
CA MET A 395 -26.95 -19.53 -0.21
C MET A 395 -27.62 -18.85 -1.42
N LEU A 396 -27.41 -17.56 -1.58
CA LEU A 396 -27.95 -16.81 -2.73
C LEU A 396 -27.10 -16.97 -4.01
N SER A 397 -25.85 -17.45 -3.93
CA SER A 397 -25.04 -17.77 -5.12
C SER A 397 -25.33 -19.15 -5.70
N HIS A 398 -25.77 -20.10 -4.87
CA HIS A 398 -26.18 -21.44 -5.30
C HIS A 398 -27.71 -21.47 -5.50
N THR A 399 -28.22 -20.51 -6.24
CA THR A 399 -29.63 -20.43 -6.65
C THR A 399 -30.04 -21.73 -7.33
N CYS A 400 -30.88 -22.47 -6.77
CA CYS A 400 -31.93 -23.34 -7.30
C CYS A 400 -32.27 -24.54 -6.40
N GLN A 401 -31.38 -25.09 -5.64
CA GLN A 401 -31.73 -26.32 -4.88
C GLN A 401 -32.25 -26.07 -3.46
N ILE A 402 -31.99 -24.92 -2.87
CA ILE A 402 -32.43 -24.56 -1.52
C ILE A 402 -33.61 -23.55 -1.57
N CYS A 403 -33.73 -22.79 -2.66
CA CYS A 403 -34.74 -21.75 -2.79
C CYS A 403 -36.13 -22.30 -3.20
N ASP A 404 -36.22 -23.43 -3.90
CA ASP A 404 -37.49 -24.06 -4.29
C ASP A 404 -38.39 -24.43 -3.11
N PRO A 405 -37.86 -25.00 -1.97
CA PRO A 405 -38.68 -25.26 -0.79
C PRO A 405 -39.12 -24.00 -0.03
N LEU A 406 -38.44 -22.87 -0.21
CA LEU A 406 -38.68 -21.61 0.52
C LEU A 406 -39.46 -20.55 -0.28
N HIS A 407 -40.03 -20.90 -1.45
CA HIS A 407 -40.80 -19.99 -2.31
C HIS A 407 -40.07 -18.70 -2.73
N ILE A 408 -38.76 -18.72 -2.86
CA ILE A 408 -37.95 -17.58 -3.35
C ILE A 408 -38.08 -17.56 -4.88
N ARG A 409 -38.85 -16.62 -5.44
CA ARG A 409 -39.00 -16.43 -6.89
C ARG A 409 -37.98 -15.41 -7.38
N SER A 410 -37.11 -15.82 -8.31
CA SER A 410 -36.34 -14.88 -9.16
C SER A 410 -37.28 -14.21 -10.17
N LYS A 411 -37.15 -12.92 -10.38
CA LYS A 411 -37.72 -12.22 -11.54
C LYS A 411 -36.82 -12.37 -12.75
#